data_756d9253147aefaf354276dc081f67ea
#
_entry.id   756d9253147aefaf354276dc081f67ea
#
_cell.length_a   1.000
_cell.length_b   1.000
_cell.length_c   1.000
_cell.angle_alpha   90.00
_cell.angle_beta   90.00
_cell.angle_gamma   90.00
#
_symmetry.space_group_name_H-M   'P 1'
#
loop_
_entity.id
_entity.type
_entity.pdbx_description
1 polymer ?
#
loop_
_entity_poly.entity_id
_entity_poly.type
_entity_poly.pdbx_seq_one_letter_code
_entity_poly.pdbx_strand_id
1 'polypeptide(L)'
;MPIYQTAKITPWSMESVDYELDSEYIKLIPYFGQNWFEFSDGSKSYFTGLGGGWQLPNQTMGGGGDTAPSRLHLYYFDHQSQRSYLLDAALPQERIYTLFQERFFNRFATPDKFTKLVLGIAPQGHIFVWVSGFDRRIEVAHFVAQVQEPSQEIILETADRDMGQSFAGITLESDRQKIWSNIRHSFSLDSSRLEPATIKKLRSGWQPSPDWYLEARIAYPWRVSASTNVQLAPEYRVDYLNGEGRMVFAPEAKVLHDQAQPLPEKLYLYVQDKHNQQQEVQIQFYSKPLHNSEMDTSEIRQVFKKLYPNRAASDSPASLTADAFASMHMEFTDDLQELTIFIVKGEQRIELHKFAYTLKESTPFQYRNQSPQALGTEGWSKVPYNPAQPLQVKIGDYCPETGYWSCAYLSSADGLFMHAGDRMPGQSAVARGDIPADTLWTLIKLGA
;
A
#
# COMPACT_ATOMS: atom_id res chain seq x y z
N MET A 1 24.22 -12.39 -13.64
CA MET A 1 22.82 -12.11 -13.26
C MET A 1 22.65 -10.61 -13.08
N PRO A 2 21.49 -10.04 -13.42
CA PRO A 2 21.19 -8.66 -13.06
C PRO A 2 21.23 -8.45 -11.53
N ILE A 3 21.71 -7.28 -11.09
CA ILE A 3 21.93 -6.98 -9.66
C ILE A 3 20.67 -7.15 -8.81
N TYR A 4 19.50 -6.80 -9.35
CA TYR A 4 18.21 -6.89 -8.64
C TYR A 4 17.77 -8.33 -8.33
N GLN A 5 18.44 -9.33 -8.88
CA GLN A 5 18.12 -10.75 -8.65
C GLN A 5 18.80 -11.31 -7.39
N THR A 6 19.91 -10.74 -6.98
CA THR A 6 20.75 -11.29 -5.92
C THR A 6 21.16 -10.27 -4.85
N ALA A 7 21.13 -8.97 -5.17
CA ALA A 7 21.49 -7.96 -4.19
C ALA A 7 20.44 -7.84 -3.09
N LYS A 8 20.93 -7.72 -1.87
CA LYS A 8 20.08 -7.53 -0.69
C LYS A 8 19.44 -6.14 -0.69
N ILE A 9 18.19 -6.12 -0.29
CA ILE A 9 17.38 -4.92 -0.08
C ILE A 9 16.98 -4.84 1.38
N THR A 10 16.26 -3.79 1.76
CA THR A 10 15.64 -3.73 3.07
C THR A 10 14.79 -4.99 3.28
N PRO A 11 14.97 -5.72 4.39
CA PRO A 11 14.08 -6.82 4.72
C PRO A 11 12.64 -6.35 4.69
N TRP A 12 11.81 -7.10 3.99
CA TRP A 12 10.40 -6.78 3.80
C TRP A 12 9.50 -7.89 4.34
N SER A 13 8.27 -7.53 4.60
CA SER A 13 7.20 -8.46 5.00
C SER A 13 6.03 -8.38 4.02
N MET A 14 5.18 -9.39 4.06
CA MET A 14 3.95 -9.43 3.27
C MET A 14 2.75 -9.04 4.11
N GLU A 15 1.88 -8.22 3.54
CA GLU A 15 0.53 -7.95 4.01
C GLU A 15 -0.47 -8.26 2.91
N SER A 16 -1.72 -8.48 3.26
CA SER A 16 -2.78 -8.64 2.28
C SER A 16 -4.00 -7.80 2.63
N VAL A 17 -4.73 -7.43 1.60
CA VAL A 17 -6.03 -6.80 1.71
C VAL A 17 -6.98 -7.52 0.75
N ASP A 18 -8.22 -7.69 1.13
CA ASP A 18 -9.26 -8.27 0.31
C ASP A 18 -10.40 -7.28 0.08
N TYR A 19 -11.28 -7.62 -0.83
CA TYR A 19 -12.48 -6.84 -1.03
C TYR A 19 -13.48 -7.08 0.11
N GLU A 20 -14.06 -5.99 0.61
CA GLU A 20 -15.08 -6.05 1.66
C GLU A 20 -16.46 -6.18 1.03
N LEU A 21 -17.25 -7.13 1.51
CA LEU A 21 -18.70 -7.15 1.26
C LEU A 21 -19.52 -6.81 2.51
N ASP A 22 -19.20 -7.36 3.61
CA ASP A 22 -19.67 -7.01 4.95
C ASP A 22 -18.65 -7.58 5.92
N SER A 23 -17.91 -6.75 6.50
CA SER A 23 -16.61 -6.77 7.15
C SER A 23 -16.14 -8.03 7.91
N GLU A 24 -16.97 -8.99 8.21
CA GLU A 24 -16.54 -10.12 9.05
C GLU A 24 -16.74 -11.51 8.44
N TYR A 25 -17.42 -11.63 7.29
CA TYR A 25 -17.95 -12.93 6.86
C TYR A 25 -17.54 -13.41 5.49
N ILE A 26 -16.78 -12.64 4.74
CA ILE A 26 -16.24 -13.08 3.46
C ILE A 26 -14.78 -13.41 3.64
N LYS A 27 -14.49 -14.67 3.56
CA LYS A 27 -13.13 -15.17 3.69
C LYS A 27 -12.61 -15.63 2.35
N LEU A 28 -11.43 -15.14 2.05
CA LEU A 28 -10.55 -15.81 1.10
C LEU A 28 -9.80 -16.88 1.88
N ILE A 29 -9.88 -18.10 1.41
CA ILE A 29 -9.22 -19.24 2.06
C ILE A 29 -8.00 -19.60 1.25
N PRO A 30 -6.78 -19.27 1.73
CA PRO A 30 -5.56 -19.69 1.08
C PRO A 30 -5.41 -21.22 1.20
N TYR A 31 -5.11 -21.88 0.09
CA TYR A 31 -4.77 -23.30 0.16
C TYR A 31 -3.42 -23.50 0.84
N PHE A 32 -3.39 -24.40 1.80
CA PHE A 32 -2.20 -24.66 2.58
C PHE A 32 -1.01 -25.05 1.72
N GLY A 33 0.18 -24.49 2.00
CA GLY A 33 1.41 -24.78 1.27
C GLY A 33 1.43 -24.31 -0.19
N GLN A 34 0.35 -23.65 -0.67
CA GLN A 34 0.18 -23.26 -2.06
C GLN A 34 0.34 -21.74 -2.28
N ASN A 35 0.89 -21.01 -1.30
CA ASN A 35 1.04 -19.58 -1.40
C ASN A 35 2.47 -19.17 -1.04
N TRP A 36 3.22 -18.63 -2.02
CA TRP A 36 4.61 -18.24 -1.82
C TRP A 36 5.06 -17.15 -2.78
N PHE A 37 6.10 -16.44 -2.36
CA PHE A 37 6.99 -15.70 -3.25
C PHE A 37 8.20 -16.58 -3.60
N GLU A 38 8.59 -16.60 -4.86
CA GLU A 38 9.80 -17.27 -5.32
C GLU A 38 10.87 -16.24 -5.67
N PHE A 39 12.09 -16.55 -5.33
CA PHE A 39 13.26 -15.73 -5.60
C PHE A 39 14.07 -16.30 -6.78
N SER A 40 15.01 -15.52 -7.30
CA SER A 40 15.80 -15.91 -8.48
C SER A 40 16.71 -17.11 -8.28
N ASP A 41 17.00 -17.47 -7.04
CA ASP A 41 17.75 -18.68 -6.66
C ASP A 41 16.85 -19.92 -6.53
N GLY A 42 15.54 -19.78 -6.78
CA GLY A 42 14.54 -20.83 -6.63
C GLY A 42 14.06 -21.05 -5.20
N SER A 43 14.59 -20.31 -4.22
CA SER A 43 14.07 -20.36 -2.86
C SER A 43 12.65 -19.78 -2.79
N LYS A 44 11.88 -20.21 -1.79
CA LYS A 44 10.48 -19.80 -1.61
C LYS A 44 10.23 -19.26 -0.21
N SER A 45 9.45 -18.19 -0.15
CA SER A 45 8.93 -17.64 1.11
C SER A 45 7.42 -17.83 1.16
N TYR A 46 6.97 -18.70 2.05
CA TYR A 46 5.56 -19.09 2.18
C TYR A 46 4.79 -18.13 3.08
N PHE A 47 3.52 -17.95 2.76
CA PHE A 47 2.57 -17.24 3.60
C PHE A 47 1.27 -18.02 3.73
N THR A 48 0.59 -17.89 4.87
CA THR A 48 -0.53 -18.75 5.25
C THR A 48 -1.83 -17.99 5.45
N GLY A 49 -1.81 -16.67 5.36
CA GLY A 49 -2.99 -15.85 5.58
C GLY A 49 -3.31 -14.97 4.39
N LEU A 50 -4.59 -14.70 4.21
CA LEU A 50 -5.14 -13.67 3.34
C LEU A 50 -6.22 -12.95 4.12
N GLY A 51 -6.39 -11.66 3.90
CA GLY A 51 -7.45 -10.89 4.56
C GLY A 51 -7.00 -9.48 4.94
N GLY A 52 -7.92 -8.73 5.50
CA GLY A 52 -7.80 -7.30 5.79
C GLY A 52 -8.64 -6.49 4.81
N GLY A 53 -9.28 -5.42 5.26
CA GLY A 53 -10.09 -4.56 4.38
C GLY A 53 -9.25 -3.86 3.33
N TRP A 54 -9.85 -3.56 2.19
CA TRP A 54 -9.19 -2.79 1.12
C TRP A 54 -8.61 -1.49 1.70
N GLN A 55 -7.31 -1.26 1.46
CA GLN A 55 -6.50 -0.16 1.99
C GLN A 55 -6.06 -0.25 3.47
N LEU A 56 -6.59 -1.16 4.25
CA LEU A 56 -6.24 -1.33 5.66
C LEU A 56 -5.72 -2.74 5.91
N PRO A 57 -4.47 -3.06 5.53
CA PRO A 57 -3.89 -4.34 5.89
C PRO A 57 -3.81 -4.42 7.41
N ASN A 58 -4.49 -5.41 7.98
CA ASN A 58 -4.61 -5.52 9.44
C ASN A 58 -3.42 -6.23 10.09
N GLN A 59 -2.71 -7.06 9.33
CA GLN A 59 -1.67 -7.91 9.89
C GLN A 59 -0.60 -8.25 8.84
N THR A 60 0.61 -8.46 9.31
CA THR A 60 1.65 -9.12 8.55
C THR A 60 1.31 -10.60 8.44
N MET A 61 1.11 -11.08 7.23
CA MET A 61 0.61 -12.43 6.97
C MET A 61 1.72 -13.46 6.77
N GLY A 62 2.93 -13.15 7.18
CA GLY A 62 4.12 -13.97 6.95
C GLY A 62 4.75 -13.71 5.59
N GLY A 63 5.69 -14.55 5.20
CA GLY A 63 6.47 -14.32 3.99
C GLY A 63 7.36 -13.08 4.08
N GLY A 64 8.28 -12.94 3.18
CA GLY A 64 9.20 -11.83 3.12
C GLY A 64 10.63 -12.28 2.90
N GLY A 65 11.54 -11.33 2.86
CA GLY A 65 12.95 -11.62 2.62
C GLY A 65 13.80 -10.36 2.58
N ASP A 66 15.02 -10.52 2.14
CA ASP A 66 16.00 -9.46 1.93
C ASP A 66 16.42 -9.33 0.45
N THR A 67 15.72 -10.01 -0.45
CA THR A 67 15.89 -9.91 -1.90
C THR A 67 14.54 -9.65 -2.56
N ALA A 68 14.54 -9.09 -3.77
CA ALA A 68 13.32 -8.84 -4.51
C ALA A 68 12.76 -10.16 -5.07
N PRO A 69 11.48 -10.50 -4.84
CA PRO A 69 10.89 -11.70 -5.38
C PRO A 69 10.71 -11.62 -6.90
N SER A 70 10.85 -12.75 -7.58
CA SER A 70 10.73 -12.87 -9.03
C SER A 70 9.38 -13.40 -9.50
N ARG A 71 8.66 -14.10 -8.62
CA ARG A 71 7.41 -14.78 -8.94
C ARG A 71 6.47 -14.79 -7.74
N LEU A 72 5.17 -14.75 -8.02
CA LEU A 72 4.09 -14.95 -7.05
C LEU A 72 3.28 -16.15 -7.45
N HIS A 73 3.15 -17.11 -6.54
CA HIS A 73 2.19 -18.20 -6.63
C HIS A 73 1.14 -18.00 -5.53
N LEU A 74 -0.13 -17.94 -5.93
CA LEU A 74 -1.26 -17.68 -5.04
C LEU A 74 -2.42 -18.58 -5.43
N TYR A 75 -2.81 -19.48 -4.53
CA TYR A 75 -3.93 -20.37 -4.74
C TYR A 75 -4.90 -20.26 -3.57
N TYR A 76 -6.11 -19.82 -3.85
CA TYR A 76 -7.12 -19.58 -2.83
C TYR A 76 -8.52 -19.91 -3.31
N PHE A 77 -9.40 -20.17 -2.35
CA PHE A 77 -10.84 -20.29 -2.55
C PHE A 77 -11.50 -18.97 -2.17
N ASP A 78 -12.30 -18.44 -3.07
CA ASP A 78 -13.14 -17.27 -2.80
C ASP A 78 -14.53 -17.78 -2.40
N HIS A 79 -14.83 -17.60 -1.15
CA HIS A 79 -16.08 -18.09 -0.56
C HIS A 79 -17.32 -17.44 -1.18
N GLN A 80 -17.21 -16.19 -1.64
CA GLN A 80 -18.34 -15.49 -2.20
C GLN A 80 -18.68 -15.96 -3.62
N SER A 81 -17.68 -16.07 -4.48
CA SER A 81 -17.86 -16.60 -5.84
C SER A 81 -17.99 -18.11 -5.87
N GLN A 82 -17.71 -18.81 -4.75
CA GLN A 82 -17.64 -20.27 -4.64
C GLN A 82 -16.69 -20.86 -5.68
N ARG A 83 -15.57 -20.18 -5.95
CA ARG A 83 -14.56 -20.58 -6.94
C ARG A 83 -13.18 -20.57 -6.35
N SER A 84 -12.34 -21.43 -6.86
CA SER A 84 -10.91 -21.44 -6.58
C SER A 84 -10.17 -20.70 -7.67
N TYR A 85 -9.19 -19.91 -7.29
CA TYR A 85 -8.39 -19.08 -8.18
C TYR A 85 -6.91 -19.39 -8.00
N LEU A 86 -6.24 -19.67 -9.10
CA LEU A 86 -4.79 -19.88 -9.15
C LEU A 86 -4.12 -18.76 -9.94
N LEU A 87 -3.18 -18.10 -9.31
CA LEU A 87 -2.21 -17.20 -9.93
C LEU A 87 -0.83 -17.83 -9.85
N ASP A 88 -0.14 -17.89 -10.98
CA ASP A 88 1.26 -18.24 -11.06
C ASP A 88 1.92 -17.28 -12.06
N ALA A 89 2.50 -16.20 -11.56
CA ALA A 89 2.92 -15.07 -12.38
C ALA A 89 4.29 -14.53 -12.01
N ALA A 90 5.05 -14.11 -13.03
CA ALA A 90 6.29 -13.37 -12.85
C ALA A 90 6.00 -11.96 -12.28
N LEU A 91 6.76 -11.58 -11.29
CA LEU A 91 6.73 -10.23 -10.72
C LEU A 91 7.70 -9.30 -11.45
N PRO A 92 7.43 -7.99 -11.51
CA PRO A 92 8.35 -7.00 -12.06
C PRO A 92 9.52 -6.76 -11.09
N GLN A 93 10.41 -7.75 -10.98
CA GLN A 93 11.46 -7.84 -9.97
C GLN A 93 12.37 -6.60 -9.94
N GLU A 94 12.77 -6.10 -11.12
CA GLU A 94 13.60 -4.89 -11.22
C GLU A 94 12.91 -3.66 -10.63
N ARG A 95 11.63 -3.48 -10.93
CA ARG A 95 10.84 -2.36 -10.38
C ARG A 95 10.69 -2.47 -8.86
N ILE A 96 10.40 -3.68 -8.38
CA ILE A 96 10.30 -3.95 -6.94
C ILE A 96 11.64 -3.65 -6.27
N TYR A 97 12.74 -4.15 -6.81
CA TYR A 97 14.09 -3.89 -6.31
C TYR A 97 14.39 -2.39 -6.25
N THR A 98 14.11 -1.65 -7.33
CA THR A 98 14.36 -0.20 -7.41
C THR A 98 13.57 0.54 -6.33
N LEU A 99 12.29 0.21 -6.14
CA LEU A 99 11.47 0.84 -5.11
C LEU A 99 11.99 0.56 -3.70
N PHE A 100 12.43 -0.66 -3.41
CA PHE A 100 13.02 -0.97 -2.10
C PHE A 100 14.35 -0.24 -1.83
N GLN A 101 15.01 0.28 -2.88
CA GLN A 101 16.18 1.15 -2.74
C GLN A 101 15.81 2.62 -2.54
N GLU A 102 14.57 3.01 -2.92
CA GLU A 102 14.13 4.39 -2.76
C GLU A 102 14.01 4.78 -1.29
N ARG A 103 14.28 6.06 -1.03
CA ARG A 103 14.02 6.73 0.22
C ARG A 103 13.07 7.88 -0.04
N PHE A 104 12.16 8.10 0.88
CA PHE A 104 11.19 9.18 0.83
C PHE A 104 10.96 9.74 2.23
N PHE A 105 10.29 10.87 2.32
CA PHE A 105 9.89 11.42 3.62
C PHE A 105 8.47 11.00 3.97
N ASN A 106 8.29 10.59 5.22
CA ASN A 106 6.96 10.33 5.77
C ASN A 106 6.33 11.63 6.30
N ARG A 107 5.10 11.54 6.83
CA ARG A 107 4.35 12.69 7.38
C ARG A 107 5.06 13.44 8.52
N PHE A 108 6.04 12.81 9.14
CA PHE A 108 6.84 13.44 10.20
C PHE A 108 8.11 14.07 9.65
N ALA A 109 8.23 14.24 8.33
CA ALA A 109 9.42 14.69 7.62
C ALA A 109 10.69 13.91 8.02
N THR A 110 10.54 12.64 8.40
CA THR A 110 11.65 11.74 8.63
C THR A 110 11.88 10.82 7.43
N PRO A 111 13.12 10.49 7.11
CA PRO A 111 13.41 9.52 6.06
C PRO A 111 12.73 8.19 6.33
N ASP A 112 12.15 7.63 5.31
CA ASP A 112 11.46 6.36 5.33
C ASP A 112 11.76 5.54 4.08
N LYS A 113 11.35 4.30 4.06
CA LYS A 113 11.63 3.33 3.01
C LYS A 113 10.46 2.38 2.83
N PHE A 114 10.43 1.74 1.70
CA PHE A 114 9.52 0.64 1.49
C PHE A 114 9.98 -0.60 2.28
N THR A 115 9.04 -1.23 2.98
CA THR A 115 9.32 -2.39 3.84
C THR A 115 8.32 -3.53 3.67
N LYS A 116 7.35 -3.38 2.75
CA LYS A 116 6.27 -4.34 2.60
C LYS A 116 5.91 -4.57 1.14
N LEU A 117 5.53 -5.81 0.83
CA LEU A 117 4.69 -6.12 -0.32
C LEU A 117 3.26 -6.31 0.19
N VAL A 118 2.31 -5.68 -0.46
CA VAL A 118 0.89 -5.78 -0.15
C VAL A 118 0.19 -6.44 -1.33
N LEU A 119 -0.55 -7.52 -1.05
CA LEU A 119 -1.40 -8.18 -2.03
C LEU A 119 -2.83 -7.71 -1.85
N GLY A 120 -3.42 -7.10 -2.86
CA GLY A 120 -4.82 -6.75 -2.92
C GLY A 120 -5.57 -7.78 -3.72
N ILE A 121 -6.58 -8.42 -3.14
CA ILE A 121 -7.40 -9.41 -3.80
C ILE A 121 -8.77 -8.81 -4.01
N ALA A 122 -9.15 -8.63 -5.27
CA ALA A 122 -10.45 -8.12 -5.69
C ALA A 122 -11.28 -9.25 -6.33
N PRO A 123 -12.59 -9.04 -6.54
CA PRO A 123 -13.47 -10.04 -7.11
C PRO A 123 -12.98 -10.62 -8.43
N GLN A 124 -13.41 -11.85 -8.73
CA GLN A 124 -13.16 -12.54 -10.00
C GLN A 124 -11.67 -12.77 -10.31
N GLY A 125 -10.85 -12.96 -9.25
CA GLY A 125 -9.45 -13.31 -9.37
C GLY A 125 -8.52 -12.13 -9.70
N HIS A 126 -8.96 -10.89 -9.58
CA HIS A 126 -8.09 -9.75 -9.77
C HIS A 126 -7.15 -9.58 -8.58
N ILE A 127 -5.84 -9.56 -8.85
CA ILE A 127 -4.78 -9.47 -7.86
C ILE A 127 -3.94 -8.23 -8.15
N PHE A 128 -3.84 -7.35 -7.17
CA PHE A 128 -3.02 -6.15 -7.21
C PHE A 128 -1.81 -6.35 -6.30
N VAL A 129 -0.68 -5.84 -6.70
CA VAL A 129 0.56 -5.91 -5.91
C VAL A 129 1.09 -4.50 -5.73
N TRP A 130 1.27 -4.11 -4.48
CA TRP A 130 1.88 -2.84 -4.11
C TRP A 130 3.17 -3.06 -3.34
N VAL A 131 4.10 -2.12 -3.49
CA VAL A 131 5.22 -1.91 -2.58
C VAL A 131 4.83 -0.80 -1.61
N SER A 132 4.95 -1.03 -0.31
CA SER A 132 4.44 -0.12 0.72
C SER A 132 5.50 0.23 1.77
N GLY A 133 5.54 1.51 2.15
CA GLY A 133 6.19 2.06 3.34
C GLY A 133 5.14 2.67 4.27
N PHE A 134 5.56 3.55 5.17
CA PHE A 134 4.67 4.12 6.18
C PHE A 134 3.57 5.03 5.58
N ASP A 135 3.95 5.97 4.72
CA ASP A 135 3.00 6.92 4.09
C ASP A 135 3.06 6.87 2.56
N ARG A 136 3.63 5.81 2.01
CA ARG A 136 3.75 5.65 0.55
C ARG A 136 3.47 4.22 0.14
N ARG A 137 2.58 4.07 -0.84
CA ARG A 137 2.24 2.79 -1.44
C ARG A 137 2.12 2.97 -2.94
N ILE A 138 2.76 2.11 -3.70
CA ILE A 138 2.86 2.19 -5.16
C ILE A 138 2.46 0.84 -5.77
N GLU A 139 1.53 0.85 -6.70
CA GLU A 139 1.17 -0.35 -7.46
C GLU A 139 2.32 -0.75 -8.39
N VAL A 140 2.72 -2.00 -8.32
CA VAL A 140 3.80 -2.55 -9.16
C VAL A 140 3.28 -3.55 -10.17
N ALA A 141 2.18 -4.24 -9.89
CA ALA A 141 1.60 -5.21 -10.81
C ALA A 141 0.10 -5.40 -10.56
N HIS A 142 -0.59 -5.84 -11.61
CA HIS A 142 -1.97 -6.30 -11.58
C HIS A 142 -2.08 -7.56 -12.44
N PHE A 143 -2.71 -8.59 -11.88
CA PHE A 143 -2.90 -9.88 -12.52
C PHE A 143 -4.36 -10.30 -12.47
N VAL A 144 -4.71 -11.29 -13.29
CA VAL A 144 -5.99 -11.98 -13.21
C VAL A 144 -5.71 -13.47 -13.03
N ALA A 145 -6.05 -13.98 -11.86
CA ALA A 145 -5.92 -15.39 -11.53
C ALA A 145 -6.94 -16.24 -12.34
N GLN A 146 -6.54 -17.45 -12.69
CA GLN A 146 -7.40 -18.36 -13.43
C GLN A 146 -8.29 -19.14 -12.47
N VAL A 147 -9.52 -19.44 -12.89
CA VAL A 147 -10.37 -20.36 -12.16
C VAL A 147 -9.81 -21.77 -12.34
N GLN A 148 -9.47 -22.41 -11.23
CA GLN A 148 -8.90 -23.76 -11.23
C GLN A 148 -9.38 -24.53 -10.00
N GLU A 149 -9.96 -25.70 -10.21
CA GLU A 149 -10.33 -26.58 -9.10
C GLU A 149 -9.07 -27.23 -8.50
N PRO A 150 -8.92 -27.22 -7.17
CA PRO A 150 -7.80 -27.85 -6.50
C PRO A 150 -7.86 -29.38 -6.58
N SER A 151 -6.69 -30.01 -6.49
CA SER A 151 -6.62 -31.46 -6.32
C SER A 151 -7.20 -31.88 -4.97
N GLN A 152 -7.59 -33.14 -4.88
CA GLN A 152 -8.09 -33.70 -3.61
C GLN A 152 -7.07 -33.58 -2.49
N GLU A 153 -5.79 -33.78 -2.80
CA GLU A 153 -4.70 -33.67 -1.84
C GLU A 153 -4.62 -32.27 -1.22
N ILE A 154 -4.64 -31.22 -2.05
CA ILE A 154 -4.64 -29.81 -1.60
C ILE A 154 -5.84 -29.51 -0.69
N ILE A 155 -7.00 -30.04 -1.03
CA ILE A 155 -8.22 -29.86 -0.21
C ILE A 155 -8.06 -30.51 1.15
N LEU A 156 -7.56 -31.74 1.19
CA LEU A 156 -7.38 -32.51 2.43
C LEU A 156 -6.33 -31.87 3.33
N GLU A 157 -5.20 -31.45 2.78
CA GLU A 157 -4.14 -30.76 3.54
C GLU A 157 -4.65 -29.45 4.14
N THR A 158 -5.42 -28.67 3.38
CA THR A 158 -6.01 -27.41 3.87
C THR A 158 -7.02 -27.68 4.99
N ALA A 159 -7.89 -28.67 4.81
CA ALA A 159 -8.90 -29.03 5.81
C ALA A 159 -8.28 -29.58 7.10
N ASP A 160 -7.27 -30.43 6.99
CA ASP A 160 -6.57 -31.02 8.13
C ASP A 160 -5.96 -29.93 9.03
N ARG A 161 -5.38 -28.92 8.43
CA ARG A 161 -4.75 -27.82 9.16
C ARG A 161 -5.73 -26.83 9.75
N ASP A 162 -6.69 -26.36 8.95
CA ASP A 162 -7.59 -25.27 9.36
C ASP A 162 -8.68 -25.74 10.33
N MET A 163 -9.06 -27.01 10.24
CA MET A 163 -10.13 -27.60 11.06
C MET A 163 -9.63 -28.48 12.19
N GLY A 164 -8.32 -28.75 12.26
CA GLY A 164 -7.73 -29.63 13.28
C GLY A 164 -8.29 -31.06 13.22
N GLN A 165 -8.84 -31.49 12.09
CA GLN A 165 -9.42 -32.81 11.87
C GLN A 165 -8.47 -33.59 10.98
N SER A 166 -8.00 -34.73 11.46
CA SER A 166 -7.23 -35.63 10.64
C SER A 166 -8.15 -36.32 9.63
N PHE A 167 -7.95 -36.03 8.35
CA PHE A 167 -8.60 -36.71 7.24
C PHE A 167 -7.71 -37.82 6.65
N ALA A 168 -6.69 -38.22 7.38
CA ALA A 168 -5.80 -39.32 6.97
C ALA A 168 -6.61 -40.59 6.73
N GLY A 169 -6.60 -41.09 5.49
CA GLY A 169 -7.30 -42.31 5.09
C GLY A 169 -8.63 -42.11 4.35
N ILE A 170 -9.04 -40.91 4.06
CA ILE A 170 -10.24 -40.66 3.24
C ILE A 170 -9.88 -40.80 1.75
N THR A 171 -10.42 -41.85 1.11
CA THR A 171 -10.07 -42.21 -0.27
C THR A 171 -11.25 -42.16 -1.26
N LEU A 172 -12.46 -41.85 -0.79
CA LEU A 172 -13.67 -41.97 -1.63
C LEU A 172 -14.14 -40.57 -2.13
N GLU A 173 -14.60 -40.53 -3.38
CA GLU A 173 -15.16 -39.32 -4.02
C GLU A 173 -16.38 -38.77 -3.25
N SER A 174 -17.20 -39.64 -2.63
CA SER A 174 -18.29 -39.24 -1.75
C SER A 174 -17.84 -38.43 -0.52
N ASP A 175 -16.64 -38.73 -0.03
CA ASP A 175 -16.09 -38.06 1.15
C ASP A 175 -15.47 -36.70 0.77
N ARG A 176 -14.92 -36.59 -0.44
CA ARG A 176 -14.49 -35.32 -1.01
C ARG A 176 -15.61 -34.30 -1.07
N GLN A 177 -16.76 -34.69 -1.61
CA GLN A 177 -17.93 -33.80 -1.66
C GLN A 177 -18.43 -33.44 -0.26
N LYS A 178 -18.36 -34.37 0.69
CA LYS A 178 -18.73 -34.11 2.09
C LYS A 178 -17.75 -33.18 2.79
N ILE A 179 -16.45 -33.37 2.57
CA ILE A 179 -15.40 -32.46 3.09
C ILE A 179 -15.57 -31.06 2.50
N TRP A 180 -15.75 -30.97 1.19
CA TRP A 180 -16.06 -29.68 0.54
C TRP A 180 -17.35 -29.06 1.09
N SER A 181 -18.40 -29.86 1.28
CA SER A 181 -19.63 -29.40 1.90
C SER A 181 -19.40 -28.90 3.33
N ASN A 182 -18.56 -29.61 4.10
CA ASN A 182 -18.22 -29.20 5.46
C ASN A 182 -17.34 -27.95 5.50
N ILE A 183 -16.34 -27.85 4.63
CA ILE A 183 -15.54 -26.62 4.44
C ILE A 183 -16.46 -25.46 4.04
N ARG A 184 -17.30 -25.66 3.04
CA ARG A 184 -18.31 -24.67 2.64
C ARG A 184 -19.30 -24.33 3.76
N HIS A 185 -19.66 -25.29 4.58
CA HIS A 185 -20.59 -25.08 5.67
C HIS A 185 -19.94 -24.40 6.89
N SER A 186 -18.73 -24.79 7.25
CA SER A 186 -17.98 -24.13 8.33
C SER A 186 -17.57 -22.69 8.01
N PHE A 187 -17.50 -22.41 6.72
CA PHE A 187 -17.34 -21.05 6.18
C PHE A 187 -18.64 -20.52 5.58
N SER A 188 -19.77 -21.24 5.78
CA SER A 188 -21.06 -20.75 5.35
C SER A 188 -21.28 -19.40 6.03
N LEU A 189 -21.62 -18.44 5.20
CA LEU A 189 -22.11 -17.14 5.64
C LEU A 189 -23.14 -17.41 6.74
N ASP A 190 -22.80 -17.07 7.97
CA ASP A 190 -23.80 -17.05 9.04
C ASP A 190 -24.81 -15.98 8.65
N SER A 191 -25.83 -16.44 7.93
CA SER A 191 -26.87 -15.55 7.39
C SER A 191 -27.58 -14.77 8.47
N SER A 192 -27.42 -15.16 9.75
CA SER A 192 -27.98 -14.42 10.89
C SER A 192 -27.25 -13.10 11.14
N ARG A 193 -26.06 -12.92 10.58
CA ARG A 193 -25.21 -11.73 10.76
C ARG A 193 -25.12 -10.85 9.53
N LEU A 194 -25.69 -11.28 8.39
CA LEU A 194 -25.73 -10.49 7.17
C LEU A 194 -27.00 -9.67 7.09
N GLU A 195 -26.87 -8.47 6.54
CA GLU A 195 -28.03 -7.65 6.20
C GLU A 195 -28.97 -8.40 5.23
N PRO A 196 -30.29 -8.35 5.44
CA PRO A 196 -31.26 -9.05 4.60
C PRO A 196 -31.12 -8.77 3.11
N ALA A 197 -30.72 -7.56 2.73
CA ALA A 197 -30.49 -7.17 1.35
C ALA A 197 -29.28 -7.92 0.73
N THR A 198 -28.19 -8.08 1.49
CA THR A 198 -27.00 -8.85 1.09
C THR A 198 -27.36 -10.32 0.91
N ILE A 199 -28.11 -10.92 1.82
CA ILE A 199 -28.59 -12.30 1.71
C ILE A 199 -29.42 -12.49 0.43
N LYS A 200 -30.33 -11.57 0.16
CA LYS A 200 -31.16 -11.61 -1.07
C LYS A 200 -30.34 -11.57 -2.33
N LYS A 201 -29.31 -10.73 -2.38
CA LYS A 201 -28.39 -10.63 -3.51
C LYS A 201 -27.60 -11.93 -3.71
N LEU A 202 -26.98 -12.45 -2.65
CA LEU A 202 -26.23 -13.70 -2.71
C LEU A 202 -27.11 -14.86 -3.19
N ARG A 203 -28.34 -14.97 -2.68
CA ARG A 203 -29.31 -15.99 -3.11
C ARG A 203 -29.77 -15.82 -4.56
N SER A 204 -29.70 -14.62 -5.13
CA SER A 204 -30.00 -14.38 -6.55
C SER A 204 -28.85 -14.75 -7.50
N GLY A 205 -27.73 -15.28 -6.99
CA GLY A 205 -26.55 -15.60 -7.80
C GLY A 205 -25.73 -14.37 -8.18
N TRP A 206 -25.96 -13.24 -7.52
CA TRP A 206 -25.14 -12.05 -7.75
C TRP A 206 -23.67 -12.34 -7.42
N GLN A 207 -22.80 -11.88 -8.31
CA GLN A 207 -21.35 -11.95 -8.15
C GLN A 207 -20.80 -10.53 -8.04
N PRO A 208 -19.85 -10.28 -7.13
CA PRO A 208 -19.21 -8.97 -7.07
C PRO A 208 -18.45 -8.71 -8.36
N SER A 209 -18.52 -7.46 -8.83
CA SER A 209 -17.76 -7.02 -10.00
C SER A 209 -16.39 -6.48 -9.58
N PRO A 210 -15.34 -6.73 -10.35
CA PRO A 210 -14.04 -6.08 -10.18
C PRO A 210 -14.05 -4.62 -10.68
N ASP A 211 -15.10 -4.17 -11.35
CA ASP A 211 -15.14 -2.88 -12.08
C ASP A 211 -14.77 -1.71 -11.19
N TRP A 212 -15.25 -1.71 -9.94
CA TRP A 212 -14.90 -0.64 -9.01
C TRP A 212 -13.38 -0.52 -8.80
N TYR A 213 -12.70 -1.64 -8.62
CA TYR A 213 -11.25 -1.70 -8.36
C TYR A 213 -10.46 -1.34 -9.62
N LEU A 214 -10.93 -1.78 -10.78
CA LEU A 214 -10.32 -1.45 -12.07
C LEU A 214 -10.49 0.04 -12.42
N GLU A 215 -11.67 0.58 -12.20
CA GLU A 215 -11.95 1.99 -12.42
C GLU A 215 -11.24 2.92 -11.43
N ALA A 216 -11.01 2.46 -10.21
CA ALA A 216 -10.23 3.21 -9.21
C ALA A 216 -8.79 3.50 -9.67
N ARG A 217 -8.26 2.73 -10.62
CA ARG A 217 -6.94 2.94 -11.24
C ARG A 217 -6.91 4.04 -12.30
N ILE A 218 -8.06 4.53 -12.73
CA ILE A 218 -8.11 5.61 -13.71
C ILE A 218 -7.53 6.87 -13.08
N ALA A 219 -6.46 7.38 -13.70
CA ALA A 219 -5.85 8.62 -13.30
C ALA A 219 -6.55 9.82 -13.97
N TYR A 220 -6.96 10.79 -13.19
CA TYR A 220 -7.59 12.02 -13.65
C TYR A 220 -6.70 13.23 -13.38
N PRO A 221 -6.75 14.26 -14.26
CA PRO A 221 -6.04 15.49 -14.02
C PRO A 221 -6.81 16.34 -12.99
N TRP A 222 -6.34 16.39 -11.77
CA TRP A 222 -6.93 17.21 -10.71
C TRP A 222 -5.86 17.83 -9.81
N ARG A 223 -6.25 18.95 -9.20
CA ARG A 223 -5.43 19.73 -8.25
C ARG A 223 -6.29 20.14 -7.08
N VAL A 224 -5.66 20.47 -5.97
CA VAL A 224 -6.33 21.04 -4.80
C VAL A 224 -6.19 22.56 -4.85
N SER A 225 -7.27 23.28 -4.50
CA SER A 225 -7.26 24.71 -4.26
C SER A 225 -8.22 25.06 -3.10
N ALA A 226 -8.05 26.22 -2.48
CA ALA A 226 -8.94 26.67 -1.45
C ALA A 226 -9.36 28.12 -1.65
N SER A 227 -10.40 28.53 -0.91
CA SER A 227 -10.86 29.91 -0.80
C SER A 227 -9.78 30.81 -0.19
N THR A 228 -9.87 32.11 -0.47
CA THR A 228 -8.82 33.10 -0.13
C THR A 228 -8.69 33.41 1.34
N ASN A 229 -9.66 32.99 2.16
CA ASN A 229 -9.65 33.18 3.63
C ASN A 229 -8.76 32.18 4.37
N VAL A 230 -8.24 31.16 3.66
CA VAL A 230 -7.30 30.19 4.19
C VAL A 230 -6.08 30.05 3.28
N GLN A 231 -4.96 29.69 3.87
CA GLN A 231 -3.75 29.33 3.12
C GLN A 231 -3.53 27.84 3.22
N LEU A 232 -3.55 27.17 2.06
CA LEU A 232 -3.13 25.76 1.97
C LEU A 232 -1.61 25.68 2.04
N ALA A 233 -1.12 24.74 2.85
CA ALA A 233 0.26 24.33 2.72
C ALA A 233 0.46 23.59 1.40
N PRO A 234 1.65 23.68 0.79
CA PRO A 234 1.96 22.91 -0.41
C PRO A 234 2.08 21.40 -0.12
N GLU A 235 2.29 21.03 1.14
CA GLU A 235 2.36 19.63 1.58
C GLU A 235 0.97 19.09 1.85
N TYR A 236 0.74 17.84 1.41
CA TYR A 236 -0.49 17.11 1.72
C TYR A 236 -0.23 15.61 1.68
N ARG A 237 -1.09 14.83 2.33
CA ARG A 237 -1.12 13.39 2.19
C ARG A 237 -2.37 12.99 1.45
N VAL A 238 -2.25 11.99 0.60
CA VAL A 238 -3.38 11.39 -0.10
C VAL A 238 -3.31 9.87 -0.04
N ASP A 239 -4.44 9.26 0.29
CA ASP A 239 -4.70 7.84 0.13
C ASP A 239 -5.68 7.72 -1.05
N TYR A 240 -5.30 7.02 -2.11
CA TYR A 240 -6.07 6.92 -3.35
C TYR A 240 -7.04 5.74 -3.34
N LEU A 241 -8.11 5.84 -4.12
CA LEU A 241 -9.09 4.76 -4.28
C LEU A 241 -8.51 3.44 -4.77
N ASN A 242 -7.44 3.49 -5.57
CA ASN A 242 -6.77 2.30 -6.10
C ASN A 242 -5.84 1.60 -5.08
N GLY A 243 -5.85 2.03 -3.83
CA GLY A 243 -4.99 1.46 -2.78
C GLY A 243 -3.59 2.06 -2.71
N GLU A 244 -3.20 2.92 -3.63
CA GLU A 244 -1.98 3.70 -3.53
C GLU A 244 -2.09 4.80 -2.48
N GLY A 245 -0.96 5.35 -2.06
CA GLY A 245 -0.92 6.48 -1.15
C GLY A 245 0.43 7.16 -1.14
N ARG A 246 0.44 8.44 -0.81
CA ARG A 246 1.69 9.18 -0.67
C ARG A 246 1.56 10.40 0.23
N MET A 247 2.66 10.73 0.88
CA MET A 247 2.91 12.06 1.38
C MET A 247 3.56 12.89 0.27
N VAL A 248 3.04 14.08 0.03
CA VAL A 248 3.50 15.00 -1.01
C VAL A 248 4.13 16.21 -0.36
N PHE A 249 5.36 16.51 -0.69
CA PHE A 249 6.09 17.70 -0.24
C PHE A 249 6.16 18.77 -1.34
N ALA A 250 6.46 20.01 -0.95
CA ALA A 250 6.43 21.14 -1.86
C ALA A 250 7.11 20.95 -3.23
N PRO A 251 8.32 20.36 -3.33
CA PRO A 251 8.95 20.11 -4.63
C PRO A 251 8.19 19.07 -5.46
N GLU A 252 7.67 18.01 -4.82
CA GLU A 252 6.91 16.95 -5.49
C GLU A 252 5.52 17.43 -5.89
N ALA A 253 4.91 18.32 -5.11
CA ALA A 253 3.60 18.89 -5.39
C ALA A 253 3.56 19.55 -6.77
N LYS A 254 4.61 20.27 -7.14
CA LYS A 254 4.70 20.92 -8.45
C LYS A 254 4.68 19.90 -9.60
N VAL A 255 5.40 18.78 -9.45
CA VAL A 255 5.44 17.71 -10.46
C VAL A 255 4.10 17.00 -10.55
N LEU A 256 3.47 16.70 -9.42
CA LEU A 256 2.17 16.04 -9.39
C LEU A 256 1.04 16.91 -9.91
N HIS A 257 1.14 18.22 -9.72
CA HIS A 257 0.16 19.15 -10.27
C HIS A 257 0.16 19.21 -11.80
N ASP A 258 1.15 18.62 -12.45
CA ASP A 258 1.26 18.55 -13.89
C ASP A 258 1.00 17.14 -14.45
N GLN A 259 0.53 16.22 -13.60
CA GLN A 259 0.24 14.83 -13.96
C GLN A 259 -1.18 14.42 -13.54
N ALA A 260 -1.78 13.51 -14.31
CA ALA A 260 -2.99 12.84 -13.87
C ALA A 260 -2.66 11.88 -12.71
N GLN A 261 -3.57 11.77 -11.74
CA GLN A 261 -3.42 10.91 -10.58
C GLN A 261 -4.76 10.22 -10.24
N PRO A 262 -4.74 9.06 -9.58
CA PRO A 262 -5.98 8.42 -9.15
C PRO A 262 -6.79 9.34 -8.24
N LEU A 263 -8.09 9.10 -8.12
CA LEU A 263 -8.94 9.90 -7.24
C LEU A 263 -8.66 9.58 -5.77
N PRO A 264 -8.73 10.58 -4.89
CA PRO A 264 -8.51 10.37 -3.47
C PRO A 264 -9.69 9.62 -2.82
N GLU A 265 -9.36 8.70 -1.92
CA GLU A 265 -10.27 8.21 -0.89
C GLU A 265 -10.20 9.11 0.33
N LYS A 266 -8.96 9.43 0.75
CA LYS A 266 -8.69 10.35 1.85
C LYS A 266 -7.68 11.39 1.43
N LEU A 267 -7.92 12.60 1.86
CA LEU A 267 -7.04 13.73 1.64
C LEU A 267 -6.77 14.42 2.97
N TYR A 268 -5.51 14.62 3.29
CA TYR A 268 -5.06 15.27 4.51
C TYR A 268 -4.34 16.55 4.10
N LEU A 269 -4.97 17.68 4.39
CA LEU A 269 -4.46 18.98 4.05
C LEU A 269 -4.05 19.73 5.30
N TYR A 270 -3.10 20.62 5.16
CA TYR A 270 -2.72 21.53 6.22
C TYR A 270 -3.15 22.94 5.82
N VAL A 271 -4.02 23.50 6.62
CA VAL A 271 -4.58 24.83 6.40
C VAL A 271 -4.10 25.78 7.47
N GLN A 272 -3.84 27.00 7.11
CA GLN A 272 -3.57 28.10 8.01
C GLN A 272 -4.72 29.10 7.93
N ASP A 273 -5.33 29.37 9.07
CA ASP A 273 -6.42 30.33 9.17
C ASP A 273 -5.91 31.79 9.19
N LYS A 274 -6.84 32.73 9.25
CA LYS A 274 -6.55 34.17 9.34
C LYS A 274 -5.79 34.59 10.62
N HIS A 275 -5.74 33.73 11.64
CA HIS A 275 -5.00 33.93 12.88
C HIS A 275 -3.63 33.23 12.87
N ASN A 276 -3.20 32.72 11.72
CA ASN A 276 -1.98 31.95 11.56
C ASN A 276 -1.97 30.62 12.36
N GLN A 277 -3.13 30.13 12.78
CA GLN A 277 -3.23 28.80 13.39
C GLN A 277 -3.27 27.74 12.31
N GLN A 278 -2.45 26.71 12.48
CA GLN A 278 -2.43 25.58 11.57
C GLN A 278 -3.33 24.47 12.05
N GLN A 279 -4.11 23.94 11.11
CA GLN A 279 -4.96 22.77 11.36
C GLN A 279 -4.75 21.73 10.27
N GLU A 280 -4.84 20.47 10.64
CA GLU A 280 -4.94 19.36 9.71
C GLU A 280 -6.42 19.13 9.39
N VAL A 281 -6.77 19.23 8.12
CA VAL A 281 -8.09 18.89 7.61
C VAL A 281 -8.01 17.50 6.98
N GLN A 282 -8.65 16.54 7.59
CA GLN A 282 -8.81 15.21 7.02
C GLN A 282 -10.15 15.13 6.31
N ILE A 283 -10.14 14.91 5.01
CA ILE A 283 -11.34 14.72 4.18
C ILE A 283 -11.39 13.26 3.77
N GLN A 284 -12.52 12.62 3.98
CA GLN A 284 -12.79 11.27 3.52
C GLN A 284 -13.94 11.31 2.52
N PHE A 285 -13.64 10.96 1.27
CA PHE A 285 -14.64 10.75 0.24
C PHE A 285 -15.23 9.36 0.42
N TYR A 286 -16.54 9.27 0.60
CA TYR A 286 -17.20 7.98 0.76
C TYR A 286 -17.11 7.19 -0.54
N SER A 287 -16.45 6.06 -0.47
CA SER A 287 -16.13 5.24 -1.64
C SER A 287 -16.17 3.75 -1.37
N LYS A 288 -16.80 3.33 -0.26
CA LYS A 288 -16.88 1.89 0.03
C LYS A 288 -17.68 1.19 -1.05
N PRO A 289 -17.08 0.24 -1.77
CA PRO A 289 -17.68 -0.32 -2.98
C PRO A 289 -18.91 -1.20 -2.72
N LEU A 290 -19.24 -1.56 -1.45
CA LEU A 290 -19.91 -2.84 -1.33
C LEU A 290 -20.93 -3.04 -0.25
N HIS A 291 -21.12 -2.15 0.70
CA HIS A 291 -22.07 -2.46 1.78
C HIS A 291 -23.54 -2.43 1.36
N ASN A 292 -23.86 -1.71 0.31
CA ASN A 292 -25.19 -1.76 -0.30
C ASN A 292 -25.11 -1.27 -1.73
N SER A 293 -25.88 -1.83 -2.64
CA SER A 293 -26.00 -1.38 -4.03
C SER A 293 -26.45 0.07 -4.18
N GLU A 294 -26.88 0.69 -3.11
CA GLU A 294 -27.23 2.11 -3.03
C GLU A 294 -26.03 2.99 -2.68
N MET A 295 -24.90 2.39 -2.33
CA MET A 295 -23.70 3.07 -1.85
C MET A 295 -22.47 2.89 -2.74
N ASP A 296 -22.59 2.63 -4.01
CA ASP A 296 -21.56 3.07 -4.96
C ASP A 296 -21.58 4.60 -5.04
N THR A 297 -21.19 5.18 -3.96
CA THR A 297 -21.41 6.56 -3.59
C THR A 297 -20.16 7.38 -3.73
N SER A 298 -19.24 6.92 -4.55
CA SER A 298 -18.18 7.82 -4.94
C SER A 298 -18.74 8.86 -5.91
N GLU A 299 -19.51 9.78 -5.36
CA GLU A 299 -19.95 10.96 -6.08
C GLU A 299 -18.78 11.60 -6.83
N ILE A 300 -17.61 11.65 -6.19
CA ILE A 300 -16.37 12.13 -6.81
C ILE A 300 -16.03 11.35 -8.09
N ARG A 301 -16.17 10.01 -8.11
CA ARG A 301 -15.94 9.21 -9.32
C ARG A 301 -16.92 9.55 -10.42
N GLN A 302 -18.21 9.67 -10.09
CA GLN A 302 -19.25 10.02 -11.06
C GLN A 302 -19.00 11.40 -11.66
N VAL A 303 -18.60 12.37 -10.83
CA VAL A 303 -18.26 13.72 -11.30
C VAL A 303 -17.07 13.68 -12.24
N PHE A 304 -16.00 12.97 -11.86
CA PHE A 304 -14.81 12.89 -12.74
C PHE A 304 -15.05 12.09 -14.01
N LYS A 305 -15.83 11.02 -13.99
CA LYS A 305 -16.28 10.31 -15.22
C LYS A 305 -17.04 11.23 -16.15
N LYS A 306 -17.91 12.08 -15.59
CA LYS A 306 -18.67 13.07 -16.40
C LYS A 306 -17.76 14.13 -17.01
N LEU A 307 -16.76 14.62 -16.26
CA LEU A 307 -15.82 15.64 -16.73
C LEU A 307 -14.77 15.09 -17.71
N TYR A 308 -14.48 13.80 -17.65
CA TYR A 308 -13.44 13.11 -18.43
C TYR A 308 -13.93 11.76 -18.97
N PRO A 309 -14.94 11.74 -19.83
CA PRO A 309 -15.62 10.49 -20.23
C PRO A 309 -14.74 9.50 -21.01
N ASN A 310 -13.63 9.98 -21.59
CA ASN A 310 -12.74 9.18 -22.42
C ASN A 310 -11.46 8.72 -21.69
N ARG A 311 -11.35 8.97 -20.37
CA ARG A 311 -10.18 8.51 -19.60
C ARG A 311 -10.28 7.03 -19.28
N ALA A 312 -9.13 6.33 -19.38
CA ALA A 312 -9.01 4.91 -19.10
C ALA A 312 -7.80 4.64 -18.17
N ALA A 313 -7.79 3.48 -17.51
CA ALA A 313 -6.70 3.08 -16.63
C ALA A 313 -5.36 2.88 -17.35
N SER A 314 -5.40 2.68 -18.67
CA SER A 314 -4.21 2.57 -19.53
C SER A 314 -3.61 3.91 -19.94
N ASP A 315 -4.30 5.03 -19.66
CA ASP A 315 -3.83 6.34 -20.08
C ASP A 315 -2.58 6.73 -19.29
N SER A 316 -1.58 7.22 -20.01
CA SER A 316 -0.36 7.72 -19.39
C SER A 316 -0.65 8.91 -18.48
N PRO A 317 -0.01 9.01 -17.31
CA PRO A 317 -0.04 10.22 -16.49
C PRO A 317 0.78 11.37 -17.07
N ALA A 318 1.10 11.38 -18.37
CA ALA A 318 1.95 12.36 -19.02
C ALA A 318 1.59 13.81 -18.67
N SER A 319 2.57 14.68 -18.75
CA SER A 319 2.41 16.14 -18.56
C SER A 319 1.23 16.67 -19.36
N LEU A 320 0.32 17.34 -18.68
CA LEU A 320 -0.90 17.89 -19.24
C LEU A 320 -0.87 19.43 -19.19
N THR A 321 -1.60 20.07 -20.10
CA THR A 321 -1.76 21.53 -20.08
C THR A 321 -2.63 21.97 -18.89
N ALA A 322 -2.43 23.17 -18.40
CA ALA A 322 -3.09 23.67 -17.18
C ALA A 322 -4.63 23.61 -17.25
N ASP A 323 -5.21 23.82 -18.44
CA ASP A 323 -6.63 23.80 -18.75
C ASP A 323 -7.23 22.37 -18.74
N ALA A 324 -6.39 21.35 -18.84
CA ALA A 324 -6.82 19.96 -18.72
C ALA A 324 -7.25 19.59 -17.30
N PHE A 325 -6.81 20.34 -16.28
CA PHE A 325 -7.03 19.99 -14.87
C PHE A 325 -8.36 20.52 -14.34
N ALA A 326 -9.03 19.68 -13.57
CA ALA A 326 -10.06 20.11 -12.65
C ALA A 326 -9.45 20.54 -11.32
N SER A 327 -10.00 21.59 -10.72
CA SER A 327 -9.67 21.98 -9.35
C SER A 327 -10.66 21.34 -8.37
N MET A 328 -10.16 20.62 -7.39
CA MET A 328 -10.90 20.30 -6.18
C MET A 328 -10.81 21.51 -5.26
N HIS A 329 -11.77 22.40 -5.40
CA HIS A 329 -11.81 23.68 -4.73
C HIS A 329 -12.56 23.60 -3.41
N MET A 330 -11.91 24.00 -2.33
CA MET A 330 -12.41 23.92 -0.97
C MET A 330 -12.76 25.32 -0.46
N GLU A 331 -13.98 25.49 -0.03
CA GLU A 331 -14.47 26.71 0.59
C GLU A 331 -14.70 26.46 2.08
N PHE A 332 -13.92 27.15 2.90
CA PHE A 332 -14.01 27.10 4.35
C PHE A 332 -14.73 28.33 4.88
N THR A 333 -15.53 28.15 5.93
CA THR A 333 -15.92 29.28 6.79
C THR A 333 -14.71 29.84 7.50
N ASP A 334 -14.80 31.10 7.95
CA ASP A 334 -13.69 31.80 8.61
C ASP A 334 -13.18 31.12 9.89
N ASP A 335 -14.05 30.37 10.56
CA ASP A 335 -13.76 29.60 11.76
C ASP A 335 -13.40 28.14 11.46
N LEU A 336 -13.29 27.77 10.18
CA LEU A 336 -13.02 26.43 9.66
C LEU A 336 -14.06 25.36 10.06
N GLN A 337 -15.23 25.74 10.59
CA GLN A 337 -16.23 24.77 11.06
C GLN A 337 -17.06 24.15 9.94
N GLU A 338 -17.13 24.82 8.79
CA GLU A 338 -17.85 24.30 7.62
C GLU A 338 -16.91 24.23 6.42
N LEU A 339 -17.05 23.17 5.64
CA LEU A 339 -16.31 22.91 4.41
C LEU A 339 -17.29 22.56 3.30
N THR A 340 -17.22 23.27 2.19
CA THR A 340 -17.87 22.92 0.94
C THR A 340 -16.81 22.58 -0.11
N ILE A 341 -17.00 21.54 -0.87
CA ILE A 341 -16.06 21.08 -1.89
C ILE A 341 -16.71 21.17 -3.26
N PHE A 342 -16.05 21.85 -4.19
CA PHE A 342 -16.46 21.93 -5.59
C PHE A 342 -15.42 21.31 -6.51
N ILE A 343 -15.86 20.58 -7.52
CA ILE A 343 -15.02 20.21 -8.66
C ILE A 343 -15.23 21.25 -9.74
N VAL A 344 -14.20 22.01 -10.04
CA VAL A 344 -14.24 23.14 -10.99
C VAL A 344 -13.38 22.82 -12.21
N LYS A 345 -13.98 22.86 -13.40
CA LYS A 345 -13.26 22.68 -14.68
C LYS A 345 -13.83 23.63 -15.73
N GLY A 346 -13.04 24.62 -16.15
CA GLY A 346 -13.54 25.69 -17.01
C GLY A 346 -14.72 26.41 -16.33
N GLU A 347 -15.85 26.49 -17.04
CA GLU A 347 -17.09 27.09 -16.52
C GLU A 347 -17.93 26.14 -15.65
N GLN A 348 -17.58 24.86 -15.60
CA GLN A 348 -18.32 23.85 -14.83
C GLN A 348 -17.88 23.91 -13.37
N ARG A 349 -18.87 24.04 -12.47
CA ARG A 349 -18.68 23.98 -11.02
C ARG A 349 -19.71 23.00 -10.46
N ILE A 350 -19.24 21.91 -9.89
CA ILE A 350 -20.07 20.81 -9.36
C ILE A 350 -19.75 20.64 -7.88
N GLU A 351 -20.75 20.84 -7.03
CA GLU A 351 -20.63 20.62 -5.60
C GLU A 351 -20.64 19.13 -5.25
N LEU A 352 -19.78 18.76 -4.31
CA LEU A 352 -19.76 17.41 -3.73
C LEU A 352 -20.52 17.43 -2.40
N HIS A 353 -21.39 16.44 -2.20
CA HIS A 353 -22.21 16.31 -1.00
C HIS A 353 -21.87 15.08 -0.15
N LYS A 354 -21.11 14.13 -0.72
CA LYS A 354 -20.82 12.83 -0.09
C LYS A 354 -19.36 12.76 0.37
N PHE A 355 -19.06 13.46 1.42
CA PHE A 355 -17.77 13.38 2.11
C PHE A 355 -17.97 13.64 3.60
N ALA A 356 -16.99 13.22 4.40
CA ALA A 356 -16.86 13.66 5.78
C ALA A 356 -15.52 14.39 5.94
N TYR A 357 -15.46 15.33 6.86
CA TYR A 357 -14.18 15.93 7.24
C TYR A 357 -14.06 16.06 8.75
N THR A 358 -12.83 16.10 9.22
CA THR A 358 -12.48 16.34 10.61
C THR A 358 -11.33 17.33 10.66
N LEU A 359 -11.39 18.21 11.65
CA LEU A 359 -10.32 19.13 11.98
C LEU A 359 -9.53 18.56 13.15
N LYS A 360 -8.21 18.65 13.07
CA LYS A 360 -7.31 18.31 14.17
C LYS A 360 -6.36 19.48 14.37
N GLU A 361 -6.13 19.85 15.63
CA GLU A 361 -5.03 20.75 15.93
C GLU A 361 -3.75 20.10 15.38
N SER A 362 -3.18 20.76 14.41
CA SER A 362 -1.88 20.38 13.89
C SER A 362 -0.83 21.07 14.77
N THR A 363 0.02 20.29 15.42
CA THR A 363 1.29 20.85 15.89
C THR A 363 1.94 21.50 14.67
N PRO A 364 2.35 22.78 14.78
CA PRO A 364 3.02 23.44 13.66
C PRO A 364 4.09 22.48 13.16
N PHE A 365 4.10 22.23 11.86
CA PHE A 365 5.16 21.44 11.25
C PHE A 365 6.47 22.20 11.48
N GLN A 366 7.07 22.01 12.65
CA GLN A 366 8.42 22.54 12.97
C GLN A 366 9.46 22.01 11.96
N TYR A 367 9.07 20.98 11.21
CA TYR A 367 9.85 20.37 10.14
C TYR A 367 9.70 21.06 8.78
N ARG A 368 8.78 22.03 8.60
CA ARG A 368 8.58 22.75 7.33
C ARG A 368 9.78 23.56 6.89
N ASN A 369 10.62 23.99 7.83
CA ASN A 369 11.87 24.68 7.55
C ASN A 369 13.02 23.72 7.25
N GLN A 370 12.83 22.42 7.49
CA GLN A 370 13.73 21.38 6.99
C GLN A 370 13.15 20.94 5.65
N SER A 371 13.51 21.66 4.56
CA SER A 371 13.18 21.18 3.23
C SER A 371 13.74 19.75 3.10
N PRO A 372 13.12 18.88 2.30
CA PRO A 372 13.74 17.60 1.91
C PRO A 372 15.17 17.77 1.41
N GLN A 373 15.51 18.93 0.84
CA GLN A 373 16.86 19.34 0.49
C GLN A 373 17.75 19.61 1.72
N ALA A 374 17.21 20.04 2.84
CA ALA A 374 17.97 20.20 4.08
C ALA A 374 18.24 18.86 4.79
N LEU A 375 17.45 17.82 4.52
CA LEU A 375 17.79 16.45 4.87
C LEU A 375 18.71 15.80 3.84
N GLY A 376 19.05 16.59 2.77
CA GLY A 376 20.14 16.33 1.82
C GLY A 376 20.11 14.98 1.14
N THR A 377 19.36 14.89 0.05
CA THR A 377 19.87 14.09 -1.07
C THR A 377 21.22 14.64 -1.56
N GLU A 378 21.52 15.92 -1.33
CA GLU A 378 22.83 16.53 -1.62
C GLU A 378 23.88 16.24 -0.55
N GLY A 379 23.49 16.02 0.72
CA GLY A 379 24.41 15.56 1.77
C GLY A 379 24.74 14.08 1.68
N TRP A 380 24.04 13.34 0.84
CA TRP A 380 24.34 11.96 0.45
C TRP A 380 25.15 11.96 -0.85
N SER A 381 25.92 13.02 -1.07
CA SER A 381 26.88 13.06 -2.17
C SER A 381 27.71 11.78 -2.06
N LYS A 382 27.75 11.02 -3.15
CA LYS A 382 28.63 9.87 -3.33
C LYS A 382 30.05 10.30 -3.03
N VAL A 383 30.41 10.33 -1.74
CA VAL A 383 31.82 10.45 -1.36
C VAL A 383 32.46 9.16 -1.90
N PRO A 384 33.40 9.25 -2.83
CA PRO A 384 34.01 8.05 -3.37
C PRO A 384 34.54 7.22 -2.20
N TYR A 385 34.09 5.98 -2.09
CA TYR A 385 34.60 5.07 -1.07
C TYR A 385 36.08 4.88 -1.27
N ASN A 386 36.86 5.32 -0.29
CA ASN A 386 38.30 5.11 -0.24
C ASN A 386 38.60 4.13 0.91
N PRO A 387 38.98 2.89 0.63
CA PRO A 387 39.29 1.92 1.70
C PRO A 387 40.46 2.35 2.58
N ALA A 388 41.34 3.27 2.13
CA ALA A 388 42.40 3.85 2.94
C ALA A 388 41.88 4.94 3.92
N GLN A 389 40.69 5.47 3.68
CA GLN A 389 40.01 6.44 4.53
C GLN A 389 38.52 6.07 4.61
N PRO A 390 38.14 5.03 5.38
CA PRO A 390 36.79 4.56 5.47
C PRO A 390 35.88 5.66 6.02
N LEU A 391 34.67 5.76 5.44
CA LEU A 391 33.65 6.65 5.95
C LEU A 391 33.30 6.30 7.39
N GLN A 392 33.17 7.32 8.23
CA GLN A 392 32.77 7.18 9.63
C GLN A 392 31.57 8.09 9.92
N VAL A 393 30.61 7.54 10.68
CA VAL A 393 29.36 8.21 11.02
C VAL A 393 29.03 7.96 12.48
N LYS A 394 28.52 8.97 13.18
CA LYS A 394 28.10 8.84 14.56
C LYS A 394 26.75 8.15 14.68
N ILE A 395 26.51 7.58 15.85
CA ILE A 395 25.17 7.09 16.22
C ILE A 395 24.14 8.22 16.04
N GLY A 396 22.99 7.86 15.46
CA GLY A 396 21.89 8.78 15.26
C GLY A 396 22.02 9.67 14.02
N ASP A 397 23.22 9.80 13.44
CA ASP A 397 23.43 10.43 12.16
C ASP A 397 22.93 9.53 11.01
N TYR A 398 22.73 10.11 9.84
CA TYR A 398 22.28 9.35 8.68
C TYR A 398 23.45 8.64 7.99
N CYS A 399 23.24 7.39 7.62
CA CYS A 399 24.14 6.59 6.84
C CYS A 399 24.38 7.27 5.47
N PRO A 400 25.61 7.68 5.15
CA PRO A 400 25.86 8.42 3.92
C PRO A 400 25.97 7.53 2.68
N GLU A 401 26.22 6.24 2.86
CA GLU A 401 26.47 5.31 1.76
C GLU A 401 25.90 3.91 2.08
N THR A 402 25.25 3.28 1.09
CA THR A 402 24.75 1.92 1.23
C THR A 402 25.91 0.93 1.34
N GLY A 403 25.89 0.10 2.37
CA GLY A 403 26.96 -0.88 2.59
C GLY A 403 26.92 -1.55 3.94
N TYR A 404 27.99 -2.27 4.23
CA TYR A 404 28.18 -2.93 5.50
C TYR A 404 28.97 -2.02 6.44
N TRP A 405 28.40 -1.77 7.60
CA TRP A 405 28.95 -0.87 8.61
C TRP A 405 29.27 -1.64 9.88
N SER A 406 30.39 -1.32 10.50
CA SER A 406 30.81 -1.93 11.75
C SER A 406 31.15 -0.87 12.78
N CYS A 407 31.00 -1.22 14.05
CA CYS A 407 31.48 -0.45 15.20
C CYS A 407 32.07 -1.39 16.26
N ALA A 408 32.78 -0.83 17.21
CA ALA A 408 33.45 -1.60 18.26
C ALA A 408 32.54 -2.49 19.13
N TYR A 409 31.25 -2.21 19.10
CA TYR A 409 30.22 -2.91 19.88
C TYR A 409 29.39 -3.91 19.10
N LEU A 410 29.62 -4.02 17.79
CA LEU A 410 28.90 -4.96 16.93
C LEU A 410 29.49 -6.37 17.11
N SER A 411 28.62 -7.34 17.37
CA SER A 411 29.03 -8.74 17.56
C SER A 411 29.28 -9.48 16.22
N SER A 412 28.81 -8.93 15.10
CA SER A 412 29.00 -9.54 13.78
C SER A 412 30.27 -9.04 13.12
N ALA A 413 31.14 -9.97 12.69
CA ALA A 413 32.33 -9.65 11.94
C ALA A 413 32.02 -9.14 10.50
N ASP A 414 30.84 -9.51 9.96
CA ASP A 414 30.41 -9.13 8.61
C ASP A 414 29.81 -7.71 8.55
N GLY A 415 29.65 -7.07 9.72
CA GLY A 415 29.03 -5.76 9.82
C GLY A 415 27.50 -5.79 9.74
N LEU A 416 26.92 -4.62 9.93
CA LEU A 416 25.48 -4.38 9.76
C LEU A 416 25.25 -3.75 8.38
N PHE A 417 24.38 -4.35 7.58
CA PHE A 417 24.00 -3.76 6.31
C PHE A 417 23.06 -2.58 6.53
N MET A 418 23.44 -1.40 6.03
CA MET A 418 22.69 -0.17 6.13
C MET A 418 22.53 0.44 4.74
N HIS A 419 21.38 1.03 4.51
CA HIS A 419 21.18 1.82 3.29
C HIS A 419 21.55 3.29 3.54
N ALA A 420 21.99 3.96 2.48
CA ALA A 420 22.16 5.40 2.52
C ALA A 420 20.83 6.04 2.97
N GLY A 421 20.90 6.90 4.00
CA GLY A 421 19.74 7.52 4.64
C GLY A 421 19.11 6.78 5.80
N ASP A 422 19.54 5.58 6.12
CA ASP A 422 19.14 4.95 7.39
C ASP A 422 19.83 5.67 8.56
N ARG A 423 19.19 5.74 9.72
CA ARG A 423 19.84 6.24 10.93
C ARG A 423 20.78 5.18 11.49
N MET A 424 22.02 5.59 11.80
CA MET A 424 22.97 4.70 12.46
C MET A 424 22.47 4.33 13.85
N PRO A 425 22.28 3.03 14.13
CA PRO A 425 21.60 2.57 15.35
C PRO A 425 22.42 2.84 16.60
N GLY A 426 21.78 3.39 17.62
CA GLY A 426 22.36 3.65 18.95
C GLY A 426 22.00 2.59 20.00
N GLN A 427 20.83 2.00 19.87
CA GLN A 427 20.44 0.80 20.61
C GLN A 427 20.07 -0.24 19.59
N SER A 428 20.59 -1.42 19.68
CA SER A 428 20.31 -2.39 18.65
C SER A 428 19.95 -3.76 19.23
N ALA A 429 18.99 -4.38 18.58
CA ALA A 429 18.80 -5.82 18.64
C ALA A 429 20.07 -6.62 18.23
N VAL A 430 21.11 -5.95 17.76
CA VAL A 430 22.32 -6.52 17.16
C VAL A 430 23.55 -6.33 18.07
N ALA A 431 23.54 -5.36 19.00
CA ALA A 431 24.63 -5.13 19.94
C ALA A 431 24.28 -5.68 21.33
N ARG A 432 25.28 -6.23 21.99
CA ARG A 432 25.15 -6.65 23.41
C ARG A 432 25.28 -5.42 24.32
N GLY A 433 24.14 -4.77 24.60
CA GLY A 433 24.08 -3.63 25.52
C GLY A 433 23.93 -2.28 24.81
N ASP A 434 23.89 -1.21 25.60
CA ASP A 434 23.81 0.17 25.08
C ASP A 434 25.12 0.56 24.41
N ILE A 435 25.01 1.10 23.21
CA ILE A 435 26.14 1.62 22.45
C ILE A 435 26.38 3.07 22.90
N PRO A 436 27.60 3.45 23.36
CA PRO A 436 27.89 4.83 23.75
C PRO A 436 27.56 5.84 22.64
N ALA A 437 27.02 6.99 23.04
CA ALA A 437 26.54 8.02 22.09
C ALA A 437 27.63 8.63 21.19
N ASP A 438 28.89 8.47 21.55
CA ASP A 438 30.07 8.95 20.79
C ASP A 438 30.65 7.86 19.87
N THR A 439 30.04 6.68 19.81
CA THR A 439 30.50 5.58 18.96
C THR A 439 30.42 5.95 17.49
N LEU A 440 31.50 5.65 16.77
CA LEU A 440 31.59 5.78 15.33
C LEU A 440 31.30 4.44 14.65
N TRP A 441 30.42 4.49 13.67
CA TRP A 441 30.22 3.43 12.71
C TRP A 441 31.15 3.66 11.51
N THR A 442 31.80 2.61 11.07
CA THR A 442 32.76 2.65 9.96
C THR A 442 32.27 1.78 8.81
N LEU A 443 32.21 2.33 7.60
CA LEU A 443 31.90 1.56 6.40
C LEU A 443 33.04 0.58 6.11
N ILE A 444 32.74 -0.70 6.09
CA ILE A 444 33.73 -1.77 5.83
C ILE A 444 33.61 -2.35 4.42
N LYS A 445 32.46 -2.26 3.81
CA LYS A 445 32.20 -2.75 2.45
C LYS A 445 31.03 -2.02 1.83
N LEU A 446 31.16 -1.56 0.59
CA LEU A 446 30.04 -1.03 -0.17
C LEU A 446 28.98 -2.10 -0.42
N GLY A 447 27.72 -1.72 -0.32
CA GLY A 447 26.61 -2.52 -0.83
C GLY A 447 26.71 -2.58 -2.36
N ALA A 448 26.49 -3.75 -2.91
CA ALA A 448 26.48 -3.97 -4.35
C ALA A 448 25.16 -3.55 -4.96
#